data_633ea6725df9c0bda02b9b6800b3ea3e
#
_entry.id   633ea6725df9c0bda02b9b6800b3ea3e
#
_cell.length_a   1.000
_cell.length_b   1.000
_cell.length_c   1.000
_cell.angle_alpha   90.00
_cell.angle_beta   90.00
_cell.angle_gamma   90.00
#
_symmetry.space_group_name_H-M   'P 1'
#
loop_
_entity.id
_entity.type
_entity.pdbx_description
1 polymer ?
#
loop_
_entity_poly.entity_id
_entity_poly.type
_entity_poly.pdbx_seq_one_letter_code
_entity_poly.pdbx_strand_id
1 'polypeptide(L)'
;FACDLTFEGRTGNVEEPRHHWGGAIRRAMDTTRFTQMGRWSGWIDVDGRRLEFDPATTRGTKDRSWGIRPLAGGDPRGAPAPPGRNSLFFLWAPLNFDDLCLHYQLFEDSLGRPLSSVGALMPTYDTLADLPGIEDPATRHMRSHEHRLEFEEDSRMVRSANLAFSAVDDGSRHEVHLEKLFTFRMKGIGYHHPEWGHGAWKGELAMAGERWDLAGVDDQAFENQHCQHVVRATLGDRVGLGVLEQLLVGPYRPYGMEGFVGRTG
;
A
#
# COMPACT_ATOMS: atom_id res chain seq x y z
N PHE A 1 -13.77 -20.29 1.52
CA PHE A 1 -14.56 -19.13 1.12
C PHE A 1 -14.80 -19.13 -0.39
N ALA A 2 -15.81 -18.40 -0.88
CA ALA A 2 -16.10 -18.22 -2.29
C ALA A 2 -16.41 -16.73 -2.55
N CYS A 3 -16.24 -16.27 -3.79
CA CYS A 3 -16.58 -14.91 -4.19
C CYS A 3 -16.90 -14.83 -5.68
N ASP A 4 -17.69 -13.83 -6.03
CA ASP A 4 -17.88 -13.34 -7.40
C ASP A 4 -17.85 -11.82 -7.33
N LEU A 5 -16.77 -11.22 -7.82
CA LEU A 5 -16.47 -9.80 -7.65
C LEU A 5 -16.12 -9.17 -9.00
N THR A 6 -16.71 -8.01 -9.25
CA THR A 6 -16.38 -7.15 -10.40
C THR A 6 -15.79 -5.83 -9.89
N PHE A 7 -14.61 -5.49 -10.41
CA PHE A 7 -13.98 -4.19 -10.20
C PHE A 7 -14.25 -3.29 -11.39
N GLU A 8 -14.73 -2.08 -11.13
CA GLU A 8 -14.90 -1.03 -12.13
C GLU A 8 -14.09 0.21 -11.74
N GLY A 9 -13.23 0.69 -12.65
CA GLY A 9 -12.42 1.89 -12.41
C GLY A 9 -13.28 3.16 -12.34
N ARG A 10 -12.93 4.06 -11.40
CA ARG A 10 -13.51 5.41 -11.25
C ARG A 10 -12.54 6.51 -11.67
N THR A 11 -11.26 6.19 -11.84
CA THR A 11 -10.20 7.15 -12.20
C THR A 11 -9.36 6.61 -13.34
N GLY A 12 -8.57 7.46 -13.98
CA GLY A 12 -7.41 7.03 -14.73
C GLY A 12 -6.41 6.28 -13.84
N ASN A 13 -5.36 5.71 -14.44
CA ASN A 13 -4.28 5.07 -13.69
C ASN A 13 -3.24 6.10 -13.27
N VAL A 14 -2.60 5.86 -12.13
CA VAL A 14 -1.39 6.56 -11.71
C VAL A 14 -0.24 5.58 -11.77
N GLU A 15 0.72 5.82 -12.67
CA GLU A 15 1.97 5.08 -12.71
C GLU A 15 2.88 5.53 -11.57
N GLU A 16 3.41 4.58 -10.81
CA GLU A 16 4.40 4.85 -9.77
C GLU A 16 5.81 4.84 -10.36
N PRO A 17 6.77 5.59 -9.76
CA PRO A 17 8.16 5.53 -10.18
C PRO A 17 8.68 4.11 -10.19
N ARG A 18 9.42 3.76 -11.26
CA ARG A 18 9.98 2.42 -11.41
C ARG A 18 10.86 2.06 -10.21
N HIS A 19 10.51 0.99 -9.53
CA HIS A 19 11.29 0.48 -8.42
C HIS A 19 12.47 -0.34 -8.97
N HIS A 20 13.66 0.22 -8.90
CA HIS A 20 14.88 -0.40 -9.40
C HIS A 20 15.94 -0.46 -8.31
N TRP A 21 16.30 -1.68 -7.87
CA TRP A 21 17.34 -1.93 -6.86
C TRP A 21 18.24 -3.06 -7.30
N GLY A 22 19.50 -2.95 -6.94
CA GLY A 22 20.50 -3.97 -7.17
C GLY A 22 21.85 -3.39 -7.57
N GLY A 23 22.87 -4.25 -7.56
CA GLY A 23 24.20 -3.90 -8.05
C GLY A 23 24.29 -4.04 -9.57
N ALA A 24 25.45 -3.67 -10.13
CA ALA A 24 25.73 -3.76 -11.56
C ALA A 24 25.65 -5.19 -12.12
N ILE A 25 25.84 -6.20 -11.27
CA ILE A 25 25.90 -7.61 -11.67
C ILE A 25 24.54 -8.33 -11.45
N ARG A 26 23.73 -7.89 -10.48
CA ARG A 26 22.46 -8.56 -10.15
C ARG A 26 21.39 -7.54 -9.78
N ARG A 27 20.27 -7.59 -10.49
CA ARG A 27 19.05 -6.84 -10.14
C ARG A 27 18.29 -7.60 -9.07
N ALA A 28 18.07 -6.96 -7.93
CA ALA A 28 17.25 -7.51 -6.87
C ALA A 28 15.77 -7.19 -7.09
N MET A 29 15.47 -6.01 -7.64
CA MET A 29 14.13 -5.55 -7.96
C MET A 29 14.16 -4.64 -9.17
N ASP A 30 13.21 -4.83 -10.08
CA ASP A 30 13.01 -3.98 -11.24
C ASP A 30 11.53 -4.09 -11.65
N THR A 31 10.67 -3.24 -11.08
CA THR A 31 9.22 -3.34 -11.26
C THR A 31 8.62 -2.04 -11.73
N THR A 32 7.64 -2.16 -12.63
CA THR A 32 6.67 -1.14 -12.97
C THR A 32 5.38 -1.41 -12.18
N ARG A 33 4.73 -0.35 -11.71
CA ARG A 33 3.49 -0.43 -10.95
C ARG A 33 2.56 0.71 -11.34
N PHE A 34 1.26 0.42 -11.33
CA PHE A 34 0.23 1.46 -11.37
C PHE A 34 -0.88 1.17 -10.37
N THR A 35 -1.54 2.24 -9.96
CA THR A 35 -2.70 2.22 -9.06
C THR A 35 -3.90 2.85 -9.76
N GLN A 36 -5.09 2.27 -9.57
CA GLN A 36 -6.37 2.80 -10.04
C GLN A 36 -7.39 2.68 -8.93
N MET A 37 -8.12 3.75 -8.65
CA MET A 37 -9.27 3.74 -7.74
C MET A 37 -10.53 3.34 -8.50
N GLY A 38 -11.41 2.64 -7.80
CA GLY A 38 -12.61 2.09 -8.40
C GLY A 38 -13.69 1.74 -7.39
N ARG A 39 -14.60 0.92 -7.84
CA ARG A 39 -15.72 0.38 -7.06
C ARG A 39 -15.81 -1.12 -7.26
N TRP A 40 -16.35 -1.81 -6.25
CA TRP A 40 -16.61 -3.24 -6.31
C TRP A 40 -18.10 -3.52 -6.31
N SER A 41 -18.49 -4.50 -7.08
CA SER A 41 -19.83 -5.14 -7.03
C SER A 41 -19.68 -6.64 -6.93
N GLY A 42 -20.73 -7.32 -6.44
CA GLY A 42 -20.75 -8.77 -6.30
C GLY A 42 -20.80 -9.22 -4.87
N TRP A 43 -20.17 -10.33 -4.53
CA TRP A 43 -20.30 -10.93 -3.22
C TRP A 43 -19.06 -11.72 -2.78
N ILE A 44 -18.94 -11.88 -1.47
CA ILE A 44 -18.01 -12.81 -0.80
C ILE A 44 -18.81 -13.66 0.17
N ASP A 45 -18.58 -14.97 0.16
CA ASP A 45 -19.07 -15.92 1.16
C ASP A 45 -17.91 -16.46 1.99
N VAL A 46 -18.04 -16.30 3.30
CA VAL A 46 -17.08 -16.86 4.27
C VAL A 46 -17.86 -17.72 5.25
N ASP A 47 -17.66 -19.04 5.19
CA ASP A 47 -18.31 -20.03 6.07
C ASP A 47 -19.84 -19.96 6.05
N GLY A 48 -20.43 -19.75 4.89
CA GLY A 48 -21.88 -19.63 4.71
C GLY A 48 -22.46 -18.25 5.08
N ARG A 49 -21.60 -17.29 5.48
CA ARG A 49 -21.99 -15.90 5.65
C ARG A 49 -21.65 -15.09 4.40
N ARG A 50 -22.67 -14.75 3.66
CA ARG A 50 -22.56 -13.98 2.42
C ARG A 50 -22.62 -12.48 2.71
N LEU A 51 -21.67 -11.74 2.12
CA LEU A 51 -21.60 -10.28 2.10
C LEU A 51 -21.78 -9.82 0.66
N GLU A 52 -22.76 -8.96 0.41
CA GLU A 52 -23.00 -8.34 -0.89
C GLU A 52 -22.35 -6.96 -0.95
N PHE A 53 -21.83 -6.59 -2.12
CA PHE A 53 -21.19 -5.31 -2.35
C PHE A 53 -21.96 -4.52 -3.41
N ASP A 54 -22.42 -3.33 -3.01
CA ASP A 54 -23.05 -2.36 -3.91
C ASP A 54 -21.98 -1.37 -4.41
N PRO A 55 -21.76 -1.23 -5.74
CA PRO A 55 -20.79 -0.31 -6.31
C PRO A 55 -21.05 1.17 -5.97
N ALA A 56 -22.28 1.52 -5.61
CA ALA A 56 -22.62 2.87 -5.17
C ALA A 56 -21.92 3.24 -3.84
N THR A 57 -21.70 2.25 -2.96
CA THR A 57 -21.13 2.45 -1.61
C THR A 57 -19.79 1.76 -1.39
N THR A 58 -19.43 0.78 -2.22
CA THR A 58 -18.20 -0.01 -2.03
C THR A 58 -17.07 0.54 -2.89
N ARG A 59 -16.09 1.13 -2.25
CA ARG A 59 -14.88 1.66 -2.89
C ARG A 59 -13.79 0.60 -2.93
N GLY A 60 -12.90 0.73 -3.89
CA GLY A 60 -11.79 -0.21 -4.07
C GLY A 60 -10.59 0.41 -4.75
N THR A 61 -9.52 -0.33 -4.70
CA THR A 61 -8.26 0.02 -5.35
C THR A 61 -7.73 -1.19 -6.10
N LYS A 62 -7.24 -0.97 -7.30
CA LYS A 62 -6.48 -1.93 -8.08
C LYS A 62 -5.03 -1.49 -8.09
N ASP A 63 -4.17 -2.23 -7.40
CA ASP A 63 -2.72 -2.15 -7.51
C ASP A 63 -2.23 -3.26 -8.45
N ARG A 64 -1.40 -2.91 -9.40
CA ARG A 64 -0.85 -3.86 -10.35
C ARG A 64 0.61 -3.57 -10.62
N SER A 65 1.45 -4.59 -10.44
CA SER A 65 2.88 -4.49 -10.71
C SER A 65 3.40 -5.74 -11.42
N TRP A 66 4.45 -5.55 -12.21
CA TRP A 66 5.15 -6.62 -12.92
C TRP A 66 6.64 -6.29 -13.04
N GLY A 67 7.45 -7.33 -13.24
CA GLY A 67 8.89 -7.20 -13.38
C GLY A 67 9.66 -8.18 -12.49
N ILE A 68 10.88 -7.83 -12.14
CA ILE A 68 11.76 -8.62 -11.29
C ILE A 68 11.51 -8.27 -9.83
N ARG A 69 11.26 -9.28 -9.00
CA ARG A 69 11.08 -9.15 -7.55
C ARG A 69 11.97 -10.12 -6.78
N PRO A 70 12.36 -9.79 -5.54
CA PRO A 70 12.99 -10.76 -4.65
C PRO A 70 12.08 -11.98 -4.43
N LEU A 71 12.66 -13.17 -4.42
CA LEU A 71 11.93 -14.38 -4.06
C LEU A 71 11.85 -14.53 -2.54
N ALA A 72 10.72 -15.02 -2.06
CA ALA A 72 10.59 -15.44 -0.66
C ALA A 72 11.62 -16.55 -0.36
N GLY A 73 12.33 -16.42 0.76
CA GLY A 73 13.39 -17.35 1.15
C GLY A 73 14.73 -17.14 0.44
N GLY A 74 14.82 -16.12 -0.45
CA GLY A 74 16.04 -15.84 -1.21
C GLY A 74 16.26 -16.80 -2.38
N ASP A 75 17.30 -16.54 -3.18
CA ASP A 75 17.76 -17.46 -4.24
C ASP A 75 18.90 -18.32 -3.67
N PRO A 76 18.72 -19.64 -3.55
CA PRO A 76 19.75 -20.52 -2.99
C PRO A 76 20.96 -20.67 -3.90
N ARG A 77 20.92 -20.13 -5.13
CA ARG A 77 21.99 -20.22 -6.13
C ARG A 77 22.72 -18.90 -6.27
N GLY A 78 23.95 -18.86 -5.86
CA GLY A 78 24.83 -17.70 -6.04
C GLY A 78 25.31 -17.07 -4.74
N ALA A 79 26.10 -16.01 -4.86
CA ALA A 79 26.57 -15.28 -3.70
C ALA A 79 25.39 -14.70 -2.90
N PRO A 80 25.48 -14.68 -1.57
CA PRO A 80 24.47 -14.03 -0.75
C PRO A 80 24.28 -12.60 -1.24
N ALA A 81 23.03 -12.13 -1.23
CA ALA A 81 22.76 -10.72 -1.51
C ALA A 81 23.62 -9.87 -0.58
N PRO A 82 24.16 -8.75 -1.06
CA PRO A 82 24.82 -7.81 -0.16
C PRO A 82 23.86 -7.52 0.99
N PRO A 83 24.37 -7.24 2.20
CA PRO A 83 23.54 -6.92 3.35
C PRO A 83 22.49 -5.91 2.88
N GLY A 84 21.24 -6.32 2.95
CA GLY A 84 20.12 -5.51 2.47
C GLY A 84 20.10 -4.17 3.19
N ARG A 85 19.29 -3.25 2.73
CA ARG A 85 18.97 -2.06 3.51
C ARG A 85 18.43 -2.55 4.85
N ASN A 86 19.09 -2.14 5.93
CA ASN A 86 18.69 -2.52 7.27
C ASN A 86 17.40 -1.81 7.71
N SER A 87 16.82 -0.99 6.83
CA SER A 87 15.57 -0.26 7.07
C SER A 87 14.74 -0.14 5.82
N LEU A 88 13.44 -0.13 6.02
CA LEU A 88 12.42 0.09 5.01
C LEU A 88 11.34 0.97 5.64
N PHE A 89 11.17 2.17 5.11
CA PHE A 89 10.06 3.06 5.46
C PHE A 89 9.23 3.26 4.20
N PHE A 90 8.06 2.65 4.19
CA PHE A 90 7.14 2.69 3.07
C PHE A 90 5.73 3.03 3.54
N LEU A 91 5.14 4.01 2.88
CA LEU A 91 3.74 4.39 3.01
C LEU A 91 3.09 4.40 1.64
N TRP A 92 1.86 3.90 1.58
CA TRP A 92 1.04 3.93 0.38
C TRP A 92 -0.42 4.15 0.78
N ALA A 93 -1.06 5.18 0.23
CA ALA A 93 -2.40 5.58 0.63
C ALA A 93 -3.26 5.94 -0.58
N PRO A 94 -4.01 4.99 -1.14
CA PRO A 94 -5.10 5.24 -2.07
C PRO A 94 -6.36 5.63 -1.28
N LEU A 95 -6.86 6.84 -1.50
CA LEU A 95 -7.99 7.41 -0.79
C LEU A 95 -9.11 7.75 -1.77
N ASN A 96 -10.34 7.39 -1.42
CA ASN A 96 -11.54 7.63 -2.21
C ASN A 96 -12.42 8.65 -1.52
N PHE A 97 -12.68 9.77 -2.17
CA PHE A 97 -13.71 10.76 -1.83
C PHE A 97 -14.85 10.68 -2.86
N ASP A 98 -15.90 11.42 -2.67
CA ASP A 98 -17.05 11.36 -3.58
C ASP A 98 -16.71 11.91 -4.97
N ASP A 99 -16.05 13.06 -5.02
CA ASP A 99 -15.77 13.84 -6.23
C ASP A 99 -14.31 13.72 -6.74
N LEU A 100 -13.42 13.13 -5.95
CA LEU A 100 -12.04 12.90 -6.34
C LEU A 100 -11.44 11.69 -5.63
N CYS A 101 -10.31 11.23 -6.13
CA CYS A 101 -9.44 10.28 -5.43
C CYS A 101 -8.05 10.88 -5.22
N LEU A 102 -7.38 10.42 -4.17
CA LEU A 102 -6.01 10.80 -3.87
C LEU A 102 -5.13 9.57 -3.82
N HIS A 103 -4.00 9.63 -4.47
CA HIS A 103 -2.91 8.67 -4.32
C HIS A 103 -1.70 9.32 -3.66
N TYR A 104 -1.16 8.66 -2.65
CA TYR A 104 0.06 9.07 -1.95
C TYR A 104 0.94 7.84 -1.76
N GLN A 105 2.19 7.92 -2.22
CA GLN A 105 3.19 6.88 -1.98
C GLN A 105 4.50 7.54 -1.63
N LEU A 106 5.17 7.04 -0.61
CA LEU A 106 6.48 7.51 -0.17
C LEU A 106 7.33 6.33 0.28
N PHE A 107 8.55 6.33 -0.20
CA PHE A 107 9.59 5.38 0.18
C PHE A 107 10.82 6.15 0.63
N GLU A 108 11.30 5.91 1.85
CA GLU A 108 12.44 6.62 2.43
C GLU A 108 13.52 5.68 2.97
N ASP A 109 14.72 6.22 3.10
CA ASP A 109 15.82 5.55 3.79
C ASP A 109 15.74 5.80 5.32
N SER A 110 16.67 5.20 6.07
CA SER A 110 16.74 5.31 7.53
C SER A 110 16.93 6.75 8.06
N LEU A 111 17.31 7.69 7.22
CA LEU A 111 17.50 9.10 7.57
C LEU A 111 16.32 9.98 7.20
N GLY A 112 15.26 9.41 6.62
CA GLY A 112 14.10 10.14 6.12
C GLY A 112 14.36 10.83 4.77
N ARG A 113 15.32 10.34 3.98
CA ARG A 113 15.54 10.87 2.63
C ARG A 113 14.67 10.10 1.64
N PRO A 114 13.87 10.79 0.81
CA PRO A 114 13.01 10.13 -0.14
C PRO A 114 13.83 9.37 -1.21
N LEU A 115 13.49 8.14 -1.41
CA LEU A 115 14.05 7.26 -2.43
C LEU A 115 13.12 7.15 -3.64
N SER A 116 11.82 7.26 -3.39
CA SER A 116 10.76 7.27 -4.37
C SER A 116 9.53 7.90 -3.74
N SER A 117 8.83 8.72 -4.51
CA SER A 117 7.53 9.27 -4.11
C SER A 117 6.66 9.51 -5.33
N VAL A 118 5.37 9.33 -5.17
CA VAL A 118 4.35 9.72 -6.12
C VAL A 118 3.11 10.19 -5.38
N GLY A 119 2.46 11.19 -5.91
CA GLY A 119 1.19 11.67 -5.43
C GLY A 119 0.35 12.21 -6.56
N ALA A 120 -0.96 12.01 -6.47
CA ALA A 120 -1.90 12.48 -7.46
C ALA A 120 -3.26 12.78 -6.84
N LEU A 121 -3.88 13.85 -7.30
CA LEU A 121 -5.32 14.09 -7.18
C LEU A 121 -5.97 13.78 -8.51
N MET A 122 -6.94 12.90 -8.51
CA MET A 122 -7.58 12.36 -9.71
C MET A 122 -9.08 12.68 -9.69
N PRO A 123 -9.65 13.20 -10.78
CA PRO A 123 -11.09 13.30 -10.91
C PRO A 123 -11.73 11.91 -10.94
N THR A 124 -12.99 11.82 -10.54
CA THR A 124 -13.76 10.57 -10.59
C THR A 124 -14.79 10.61 -11.70
N TYR A 125 -15.10 9.44 -12.25
CA TYR A 125 -16.04 9.24 -13.33
C TYR A 125 -17.13 8.25 -12.93
N ASP A 126 -18.35 8.51 -13.39
CA ASP A 126 -19.50 7.69 -13.02
C ASP A 126 -19.55 6.38 -13.79
N THR A 127 -19.08 6.37 -15.03
CA THR A 127 -19.06 5.17 -15.88
C THR A 127 -17.69 4.94 -16.52
N LEU A 128 -17.40 3.71 -16.92
CA LEU A 128 -16.18 3.39 -17.67
C LEU A 128 -16.09 4.13 -19.01
N ALA A 129 -17.23 4.46 -19.61
CA ALA A 129 -17.27 5.18 -20.90
C ALA A 129 -16.81 6.64 -20.78
N ASP A 130 -16.90 7.21 -19.58
CA ASP A 130 -16.47 8.59 -19.30
C ASP A 130 -14.98 8.69 -19.01
N LEU A 131 -14.30 7.56 -18.76
CA LEU A 131 -12.85 7.56 -18.52
C LEU A 131 -12.09 7.96 -19.79
N PRO A 132 -11.20 8.96 -19.72
CA PRO A 132 -10.50 9.46 -20.90
C PRO A 132 -9.45 8.47 -21.47
N GLY A 133 -9.19 7.37 -20.80
CA GLY A 133 -8.25 6.34 -21.20
C GLY A 133 -7.43 5.79 -20.04
N ILE A 134 -6.26 5.24 -20.36
CA ILE A 134 -5.35 4.68 -19.34
C ILE A 134 -4.81 5.79 -18.46
N GLU A 135 -4.33 6.87 -19.07
CA GLU A 135 -3.89 8.09 -18.39
C GLU A 135 -4.97 9.16 -18.50
N ASP A 136 -5.17 9.90 -17.46
CA ASP A 136 -6.13 11.00 -17.42
C ASP A 136 -5.36 12.33 -17.36
N PRO A 137 -5.46 13.18 -18.41
CA PRO A 137 -4.76 14.47 -18.45
C PRO A 137 -5.26 15.45 -17.37
N ALA A 138 -6.42 15.20 -16.75
CA ALA A 138 -6.94 15.99 -15.65
C ALA A 138 -6.35 15.57 -14.29
N THR A 139 -5.55 14.51 -14.24
CA THR A 139 -4.83 14.12 -13.03
C THR A 139 -3.80 15.19 -12.65
N ARG A 140 -3.91 15.71 -11.42
CA ARG A 140 -2.95 16.66 -10.87
C ARG A 140 -1.86 15.90 -10.13
N HIS A 141 -0.64 15.97 -10.64
CA HIS A 141 0.53 15.34 -10.00
C HIS A 141 1.06 16.19 -8.85
N MET A 142 1.57 15.52 -7.82
CA MET A 142 2.07 16.10 -6.58
C MET A 142 3.56 15.86 -6.38
N ARG A 143 4.17 16.72 -5.58
CA ARG A 143 5.57 16.68 -5.15
C ARG A 143 5.70 17.06 -3.68
N SER A 144 6.92 17.03 -3.14
CA SER A 144 7.21 17.47 -1.76
C SER A 144 6.36 16.75 -0.73
N HIS A 145 6.44 15.41 -0.76
CA HIS A 145 5.68 14.55 0.16
C HIS A 145 6.20 14.70 1.58
N GLU A 146 5.30 14.93 2.50
CA GLU A 146 5.57 15.06 3.94
C GLU A 146 4.62 14.14 4.69
N HIS A 147 5.03 13.71 5.86
CA HIS A 147 4.19 12.92 6.75
C HIS A 147 4.44 13.24 8.23
N ARG A 148 3.38 13.16 9.01
CA ARG A 148 3.41 13.12 10.47
C ARG A 148 2.57 11.94 10.91
N LEU A 149 3.20 10.93 11.51
CA LEU A 149 2.54 9.72 11.97
C LEU A 149 2.45 9.73 13.50
N GLU A 150 1.30 9.32 14.02
CA GLU A 150 1.11 8.96 15.40
C GLU A 150 0.98 7.43 15.49
N PHE A 151 1.67 6.83 16.45
CA PHE A 151 1.73 5.40 16.59
C PHE A 151 0.93 4.92 17.80
N GLU A 152 0.55 3.65 17.79
CA GLU A 152 0.10 2.94 18.98
C GLU A 152 1.22 2.90 20.02
N GLU A 153 0.87 2.74 21.28
CA GLU A 153 1.82 2.64 22.38
C GLU A 153 2.79 1.47 22.15
N ASP A 154 4.08 1.73 22.33
CA ASP A 154 5.18 0.78 22.14
C ASP A 154 5.19 -0.01 20.82
N SER A 155 4.59 0.55 19.78
CA SER A 155 4.38 -0.10 18.50
C SER A 155 4.79 0.82 17.33
N ARG A 156 5.05 0.22 16.17
CA ARG A 156 5.17 0.93 14.89
C ARG A 156 3.86 1.00 14.12
N MET A 157 2.78 0.45 14.67
CA MET A 157 1.46 0.50 14.04
C MET A 157 0.93 1.94 14.09
N VAL A 158 0.63 2.50 12.93
CA VAL A 158 0.10 3.86 12.83
C VAL A 158 -1.33 3.89 13.34
N ARG A 159 -1.60 4.84 14.23
CA ARG A 159 -2.94 5.16 14.74
C ARG A 159 -3.61 6.27 13.93
N SER A 160 -2.87 7.32 13.61
CA SER A 160 -3.31 8.42 12.77
C SER A 160 -2.14 8.98 11.97
N ALA A 161 -2.44 9.66 10.87
CA ALA A 161 -1.44 10.30 10.03
C ALA A 161 -1.94 11.63 9.48
N ASN A 162 -1.03 12.61 9.34
CA ASN A 162 -1.21 13.75 8.46
C ASN A 162 -0.20 13.62 7.32
N LEU A 163 -0.72 13.55 6.09
CA LEU A 163 0.08 13.48 4.88
C LEU A 163 -0.08 14.80 4.13
N ALA A 164 1.02 15.39 3.68
CA ALA A 164 0.98 16.63 2.94
C ALA A 164 1.85 16.56 1.68
N PHE A 165 1.46 17.33 0.68
CA PHE A 165 2.14 17.43 -0.61
C PHE A 165 1.75 18.72 -1.32
N SER A 166 2.50 19.08 -2.37
CA SER A 166 2.23 20.27 -3.16
C SER A 166 1.98 19.90 -4.62
N ALA A 167 0.99 20.54 -5.23
CA ALA A 167 0.72 20.35 -6.65
C ALA A 167 1.89 20.82 -7.51
N VAL A 168 2.15 20.11 -8.61
CA VAL A 168 3.26 20.43 -9.53
C VAL A 168 2.92 21.67 -10.37
N ASP A 169 1.67 21.81 -10.75
CA ASP A 169 1.16 22.84 -11.65
C ASP A 169 1.14 24.25 -11.04
N ASP A 170 0.56 24.41 -9.85
CA ASP A 170 0.36 25.72 -9.20
C ASP A 170 1.05 25.86 -7.83
N GLY A 171 1.68 24.79 -7.33
CA GLY A 171 2.36 24.77 -6.05
C GLY A 171 1.40 24.76 -4.83
N SER A 172 0.09 24.64 -5.03
CA SER A 172 -0.88 24.61 -3.94
C SER A 172 -0.59 23.41 -3.01
N ARG A 173 -0.63 23.68 -1.68
CA ARG A 173 -0.42 22.67 -0.65
C ARG A 173 -1.72 21.99 -0.31
N HIS A 174 -1.66 20.69 -0.24
CA HIS A 174 -2.76 19.84 0.20
C HIS A 174 -2.32 19.03 1.42
N GLU A 175 -3.22 18.87 2.37
CA GLU A 175 -2.99 18.08 3.57
C GLU A 175 -4.21 17.19 3.81
N VAL A 176 -3.98 15.90 4.04
CA VAL A 176 -5.01 14.91 4.35
C VAL A 176 -4.74 14.31 5.72
N HIS A 177 -5.75 14.32 6.56
CA HIS A 177 -5.74 13.65 7.85
C HIS A 177 -6.33 12.25 7.72
N LEU A 178 -5.67 11.26 8.30
CA LEU A 178 -6.06 9.85 8.29
C LEU A 178 -6.28 9.36 9.72
N GLU A 179 -7.45 8.79 9.97
CA GLU A 179 -7.82 8.14 11.23
C GLU A 179 -8.01 6.64 10.99
N LYS A 180 -7.29 5.81 11.70
CA LYS A 180 -7.39 4.35 11.57
C LYS A 180 -8.72 3.85 12.09
N LEU A 181 -9.38 3.02 11.27
CA LEU A 181 -10.61 2.31 11.63
C LEU A 181 -10.30 0.86 12.06
N PHE A 182 -9.52 0.14 11.28
CA PHE A 182 -9.03 -1.20 11.60
C PHE A 182 -7.80 -1.56 10.76
N THR A 183 -7.16 -2.69 11.07
CA THR A 183 -5.94 -3.16 10.41
C THR A 183 -6.18 -4.47 9.66
N PHE A 184 -5.82 -4.50 8.39
CA PHE A 184 -5.67 -5.70 7.57
C PHE A 184 -4.19 -6.07 7.46
N ARG A 185 -3.85 -7.33 7.77
CA ARG A 185 -2.46 -7.81 7.73
C ARG A 185 -2.14 -8.47 6.40
N MET A 186 -1.04 -8.06 5.79
CA MET A 186 -0.63 -8.46 4.44
C MET A 186 -0.04 -9.88 4.39
N LYS A 187 0.24 -10.50 5.53
CA LYS A 187 0.67 -11.91 5.61
C LYS A 187 -0.29 -12.83 4.85
N GLY A 188 -1.61 -12.59 4.95
CA GLY A 188 -2.63 -13.41 4.29
C GLY A 188 -2.56 -13.42 2.76
N ILE A 189 -1.88 -12.46 2.15
CA ILE A 189 -1.66 -12.40 0.69
C ILE A 189 -0.20 -12.66 0.30
N GLY A 190 0.56 -13.33 1.17
CA GLY A 190 1.88 -13.84 0.87
C GLY A 190 3.06 -12.95 1.26
N TYR A 191 2.84 -11.74 1.79
CA TYR A 191 3.94 -10.91 2.28
C TYR A 191 4.49 -11.49 3.58
N HIS A 192 5.79 -11.85 3.54
CA HIS A 192 6.52 -12.48 4.66
C HIS A 192 5.91 -13.80 5.16
N HIS A 193 5.00 -14.41 4.40
CA HIS A 193 4.45 -15.71 4.75
C HIS A 193 5.54 -16.79 4.66
N PRO A 194 5.74 -17.65 5.68
CA PRO A 194 6.83 -18.60 5.71
C PRO A 194 6.73 -19.68 4.63
N GLU A 195 5.52 -20.07 4.26
CA GLU A 195 5.27 -21.10 3.26
C GLU A 195 4.79 -20.55 1.92
N TRP A 196 3.82 -19.63 1.94
CA TRP A 196 3.18 -19.03 0.76
C TRP A 196 3.80 -17.67 0.42
N GLY A 197 5.08 -17.51 0.70
CA GLY A 197 5.79 -16.26 0.44
C GLY A 197 5.78 -15.87 -1.03
N HIS A 198 5.82 -14.60 -1.27
CA HIS A 198 5.75 -14.00 -2.60
C HIS A 198 6.83 -14.55 -3.54
N GLY A 199 6.42 -15.14 -4.66
CA GLY A 199 7.32 -15.78 -5.64
C GLY A 199 7.75 -17.22 -5.30
N ALA A 200 7.27 -17.82 -4.20
CA ALA A 200 7.50 -19.21 -3.89
C ALA A 200 6.80 -20.13 -4.91
N TRP A 201 7.56 -21.03 -5.51
CA TRP A 201 7.00 -21.99 -6.47
C TRP A 201 6.21 -23.10 -5.76
N LYS A 202 4.96 -23.26 -6.11
CA LYS A 202 4.04 -24.27 -5.54
C LYS A 202 3.45 -25.22 -6.60
N GLY A 203 4.01 -25.26 -7.82
CA GLY A 203 3.48 -25.99 -8.96
C GLY A 203 2.74 -25.07 -9.94
N GLU A 204 2.16 -25.65 -10.99
CA GLU A 204 1.45 -24.89 -12.03
C GLU A 204 0.17 -24.24 -11.49
N LEU A 205 -0.53 -24.91 -10.58
CA LEU A 205 -1.71 -24.44 -9.88
C LEU A 205 -1.72 -24.98 -8.46
N ALA A 206 -1.78 -24.07 -7.49
CA ALA A 206 -1.92 -24.43 -6.09
C ALA A 206 -2.84 -23.42 -5.39
N MET A 207 -3.68 -23.90 -4.49
CA MET A 207 -4.58 -23.10 -3.68
C MET A 207 -4.52 -23.60 -2.24
N ALA A 208 -4.50 -22.67 -1.30
CA ALA A 208 -4.65 -22.95 0.12
C ALA A 208 -5.41 -21.81 0.81
N GLY A 209 -5.88 -22.09 2.01
CA GLY A 209 -6.52 -21.10 2.87
C GLY A 209 -6.09 -21.32 4.30
N GLU A 210 -5.95 -20.23 5.04
CA GLU A 210 -5.62 -20.24 6.46
C GLU A 210 -6.59 -19.35 7.22
N ARG A 211 -6.68 -19.60 8.50
CA ARG A 211 -7.44 -18.78 9.45
C ARG A 211 -6.55 -18.44 10.64
N TRP A 212 -6.51 -17.18 10.99
CA TRP A 212 -5.81 -16.71 12.18
C TRP A 212 -6.78 -16.05 13.16
N ASP A 213 -6.59 -16.33 14.45
CA ASP A 213 -7.21 -15.54 15.51
C ASP A 213 -6.42 -14.24 15.69
N LEU A 214 -7.04 -13.12 15.36
CA LEU A 214 -6.41 -11.81 15.45
C LEU A 214 -6.12 -11.36 16.88
N ALA A 215 -6.80 -11.93 17.87
CA ALA A 215 -6.55 -11.60 19.27
C ALA A 215 -5.19 -12.10 19.78
N GLY A 216 -4.62 -13.12 19.13
CA GLY A 216 -3.32 -13.69 19.46
C GLY A 216 -2.18 -13.25 18.55
N VAL A 217 -2.41 -12.27 17.65
CA VAL A 217 -1.37 -11.82 16.72
C VAL A 217 -0.35 -10.95 17.44
N ASP A 218 0.93 -11.34 17.33
CA ASP A 218 2.05 -10.53 17.78
C ASP A 218 2.35 -9.42 16.75
N ASP A 219 2.06 -8.18 17.12
CA ASP A 219 2.30 -7.00 16.29
C ASP A 219 3.80 -6.68 16.11
N GLN A 220 4.67 -7.27 16.94
CA GLN A 220 6.12 -7.11 16.80
C GLN A 220 6.76 -8.20 15.94
N ALA A 221 6.05 -9.27 15.60
CA ALA A 221 6.55 -10.27 14.67
C ALA A 221 6.73 -9.67 13.26
N PHE A 222 7.84 -10.00 12.62
CA PHE A 222 8.22 -9.43 11.31
C PHE A 222 7.15 -9.65 10.23
N GLU A 223 6.55 -10.83 10.19
CA GLU A 223 5.48 -11.17 9.25
C GLU A 223 4.19 -10.34 9.44
N ASN A 224 4.06 -9.65 10.56
CA ASN A 224 2.90 -8.80 10.88
C ASN A 224 3.18 -7.31 10.73
N GLN A 225 4.41 -6.90 10.35
CA GLN A 225 4.78 -5.49 10.16
C GLN A 225 4.20 -4.87 8.89
N HIS A 226 3.93 -5.68 7.86
CA HIS A 226 3.31 -5.23 6.64
C HIS A 226 1.79 -5.28 6.76
N CYS A 227 1.16 -4.14 6.81
CA CYS A 227 -0.29 -4.07 6.98
C CYS A 227 -0.91 -2.89 6.22
N GLN A 228 -2.21 -3.00 5.97
CA GLN A 228 -3.06 -1.93 5.47
C GLN A 228 -4.04 -1.52 6.58
N HIS A 229 -3.93 -0.28 7.04
CA HIS A 229 -4.93 0.31 7.92
C HIS A 229 -6.05 0.85 7.06
N VAL A 230 -7.25 0.34 7.21
CA VAL A 230 -8.44 1.00 6.65
C VAL A 230 -8.65 2.28 7.43
N VAL A 231 -8.76 3.39 6.71
CA VAL A 231 -8.78 4.74 7.30
C VAL A 231 -9.98 5.55 6.85
N ARG A 232 -10.46 6.41 7.75
CA ARG A 232 -11.22 7.60 7.39
C ARG A 232 -10.22 8.68 7.00
N ALA A 233 -10.45 9.31 5.85
CA ALA A 233 -9.61 10.39 5.33
C ALA A 233 -10.39 11.71 5.32
N THR A 234 -9.72 12.80 5.72
CA THR A 234 -10.28 14.16 5.67
C THR A 234 -9.35 15.06 4.88
N LEU A 235 -9.86 15.63 3.78
CA LEU A 235 -9.16 16.57 2.91
C LEU A 235 -10.00 17.85 2.74
N GLY A 236 -9.65 18.90 3.50
CA GLY A 236 -10.52 20.09 3.62
C GLY A 236 -11.88 19.67 4.16
N ASP A 237 -12.95 20.00 3.44
CA ASP A 237 -14.33 19.66 3.81
C ASP A 237 -14.76 18.25 3.36
N ARG A 238 -13.89 17.53 2.62
CA ARG A 238 -14.18 16.20 2.11
C ARG A 238 -13.87 15.13 3.14
N VAL A 239 -14.78 14.19 3.29
CA VAL A 239 -14.56 12.97 4.07
C VAL A 239 -14.61 11.77 3.12
N GLY A 240 -13.64 10.88 3.22
CA GLY A 240 -13.53 9.72 2.38
C GLY A 240 -13.03 8.48 3.14
N LEU A 241 -12.84 7.41 2.41
CA LEU A 241 -12.32 6.14 2.90
C LEU A 241 -11.17 5.68 2.02
N GLY A 242 -10.26 4.94 2.61
CA GLY A 242 -9.16 4.31 1.89
C GLY A 242 -8.32 3.44 2.79
N VAL A 243 -7.09 3.25 2.41
CA VAL A 243 -6.11 2.53 3.23
C VAL A 243 -4.85 3.37 3.41
N LEU A 244 -4.18 3.16 4.52
CA LEU A 244 -2.78 3.51 4.72
C LEU A 244 -2.01 2.21 4.84
N GLU A 245 -1.34 1.80 3.79
CA GLU A 245 -0.38 0.70 3.84
C GLU A 245 0.91 1.19 4.46
N GLN A 246 1.40 0.44 5.42
CA GLN A 246 2.71 0.66 6.04
C GLN A 246 3.58 -0.57 5.96
N LEU A 247 4.87 -0.35 5.73
CA LEU A 247 5.93 -1.31 6.03
C LEU A 247 7.11 -0.54 6.63
N LEU A 248 7.19 -0.58 7.96
CA LEU A 248 8.14 0.18 8.76
C LEU A 248 9.04 -0.78 9.53
N VAL A 249 10.17 -1.15 8.93
CA VAL A 249 11.15 -2.07 9.53
C VAL A 249 12.54 -1.47 9.54
N GLY A 250 13.33 -1.85 10.53
CA GLY A 250 14.70 -1.33 10.72
C GLY A 250 14.74 0.08 11.33
N PRO A 251 15.94 0.62 11.54
CA PRO A 251 16.12 1.95 12.09
C PRO A 251 15.52 3.04 11.21
N TYR A 252 14.83 4.00 11.83
CA TYR A 252 14.30 5.16 11.14
C TYR A 252 14.38 6.40 12.04
N ARG A 253 15.37 7.26 11.75
CA ARG A 253 15.78 8.39 12.59
C ARG A 253 14.68 9.43 12.84
N PRO A 254 13.84 9.81 11.83
CA PRO A 254 12.82 10.84 12.04
C PRO A 254 11.85 10.54 13.18
N TYR A 255 11.61 9.27 13.49
CA TYR A 255 10.73 8.85 14.59
C TYR A 255 11.49 8.17 15.75
N GLY A 256 12.82 8.24 15.77
CA GLY A 256 13.63 7.65 16.84
C GLY A 256 13.54 6.12 16.93
N MET A 257 13.26 5.45 15.81
CA MET A 257 13.19 3.99 15.75
C MET A 257 14.60 3.44 15.58
N GLU A 258 15.06 2.61 16.52
CA GLU A 258 16.42 2.04 16.54
C GLU A 258 16.42 0.55 16.20
N GLY A 259 15.42 -0.21 16.67
CA GLY A 259 15.30 -1.65 16.45
C GLY A 259 14.84 -2.04 15.04
N PHE A 260 14.80 -3.36 14.80
CA PHE A 260 14.34 -3.88 13.50
C PHE A 260 12.79 -3.83 13.38
N VAL A 261 12.09 -4.18 14.45
CA VAL A 261 10.61 -4.14 14.53
C VAL A 261 10.22 -3.34 15.76
N GLY A 262 10.15 -3.26 16.82
CA GLY A 262 9.76 -2.40 17.94
C GLY A 262 10.19 -0.94 17.78
N ARG A 263 9.70 -0.05 18.62
CA ARG A 263 10.11 1.37 18.66
C ARG A 263 11.46 1.57 19.36
N THR A 264 11.70 0.85 20.43
CA THR A 264 12.97 0.81 21.16
C THR A 264 13.67 -0.51 20.86
N GLY A 265 15.00 -0.48 20.68
CA GLY A 265 15.84 -1.65 20.46
C GLY A 265 15.94 -2.56 21.65
#